data_c7f0b34a8315a052b5379b81e629c471
#
_entry.id   c7f0b34a8315a052b5379b81e629c471
#
_cell.length_a   1.000
_cell.length_b   1.000
_cell.length_c   1.000
_cell.angle_alpha   90.00
_cell.angle_beta   90.00
_cell.angle_gamma   90.00
#
_symmetry.space_group_name_H-M   'P 1'
#
loop_
_entity.id
_entity.type
_entity.pdbx_description
1 polymer ?
#
loop_
_entity_poly.entity_id
_entity_poly.type
_entity_poly.pdbx_seq_one_letter_code
_entity_poly.pdbx_strand_id
1 'polypeptide(L)'
;MKKFIQHTITKGRNKGQSFEYYVPNELLGQSSPKTEKNALRTRIMYLSPASGNSFNINLCKGHGSCVDTCLNWAGRGKLDSTQLARLNKTNYYLADKIGFINQLHKEVKNFDKLAKRNGKTYAIRFNGTSDVDFIADIKNICKVNVLTEYTNIKFYDYTKIIGRIRKYQGQNYSLTFSRDEANHDHAMEALSLGYPISAVFENGIFDDNGKQIITNFLGYPVVDGDKADDIMVHNSGAYVLGLKFKGTKKDKFQGVASGFVISAFELSKKMGQ
;
A
#
# COMPACT_ATOMS: atom_id res chain seq x y z
N MET A 1 -25.57 14.98 8.93
CA MET A 1 -24.72 16.06 8.38
C MET A 1 -23.27 15.82 8.80
N LYS A 2 -22.28 15.96 7.87
CA LYS A 2 -20.85 15.93 8.23
C LYS A 2 -20.54 17.22 8.96
N LYS A 3 -19.93 17.12 10.16
CA LYS A 3 -19.42 18.29 10.88
C LYS A 3 -18.01 18.56 10.40
N PHE A 4 -17.80 19.71 9.75
CA PHE A 4 -16.47 20.17 9.35
C PHE A 4 -15.75 20.83 10.53
N ILE A 5 -14.46 20.58 10.59
CA ILE A 5 -13.54 21.09 11.61
C ILE A 5 -12.51 21.97 10.90
N GLN A 6 -12.47 23.25 11.29
CA GLN A 6 -11.44 24.18 10.83
C GLN A 6 -10.12 23.86 11.52
N HIS A 7 -9.03 23.82 10.77
CA HIS A 7 -7.69 23.64 11.31
C HIS A 7 -6.72 24.64 10.68
N THR A 8 -5.87 25.24 11.51
CA THR A 8 -4.78 26.13 11.07
C THR A 8 -3.45 25.43 11.33
N ILE A 9 -2.63 25.32 10.28
CA ILE A 9 -1.33 24.64 10.34
C ILE A 9 -0.35 25.47 11.18
N THR A 10 0.16 24.89 12.26
CA THR A 10 1.03 25.59 13.22
C THR A 10 2.53 25.43 12.96
N LYS A 11 2.92 24.43 12.12
CA LYS A 11 4.33 24.10 11.83
C LYS A 11 4.52 23.68 10.37
N GLY A 12 5.76 23.74 9.90
CA GLY A 12 6.13 23.28 8.56
C GLY A 12 5.94 24.30 7.45
N ARG A 13 6.07 23.82 6.20
CA ARG A 13 6.08 24.67 4.99
C ARG A 13 4.81 25.49 4.80
N ASN A 14 3.67 24.96 5.19
CA ASN A 14 2.35 25.57 5.01
C ASN A 14 1.84 26.23 6.31
N LYS A 15 2.73 26.62 7.25
CA LYS A 15 2.36 27.30 8.50
C LYS A 15 1.50 28.54 8.21
N GLY A 16 0.41 28.69 8.98
CA GLY A 16 -0.55 29.78 8.86
C GLY A 16 -1.69 29.53 7.86
N GLN A 17 -1.58 28.52 6.99
CA GLN A 17 -2.69 28.15 6.11
C GLN A 17 -3.77 27.42 6.92
N SER A 18 -5.03 27.67 6.55
CA SER A 18 -6.19 27.00 7.15
C SER A 18 -6.91 26.14 6.12
N PHE A 19 -7.47 25.05 6.60
CA PHE A 19 -8.30 24.14 5.79
C PHE A 19 -9.38 23.50 6.67
N GLU A 20 -10.34 22.87 6.02
CA GLU A 20 -11.39 22.13 6.70
C GLU A 20 -11.24 20.62 6.48
N TYR A 21 -11.55 19.84 7.49
CA TYR A 21 -11.71 18.39 7.40
C TYR A 21 -12.90 17.94 8.23
N TYR A 22 -13.33 16.71 8.03
CA TYR A 22 -14.34 16.08 8.85
C TYR A 22 -13.86 14.69 9.30
N VAL A 23 -14.36 14.23 10.45
CA VAL A 23 -14.14 12.86 10.90
C VAL A 23 -15.02 11.92 10.08
N PRO A 24 -14.45 11.04 9.25
CA PRO A 24 -15.23 10.10 8.46
C PRO A 24 -15.83 9.00 9.35
N ASN A 25 -16.98 8.45 8.95
CA ASN A 25 -17.60 7.35 9.69
C ASN A 25 -16.71 6.10 9.71
N GLU A 26 -15.95 5.85 8.63
CA GLU A 26 -15.04 4.72 8.49
C GLU A 26 -13.72 5.17 7.83
N LEU A 27 -12.62 4.72 8.40
CA LEU A 27 -11.26 4.86 7.85
C LEU A 27 -10.92 3.69 6.92
N LEU A 28 -11.20 2.47 7.39
CA LEU A 28 -11.02 1.23 6.66
C LEU A 28 -12.19 1.04 5.67
N GLY A 29 -11.90 1.21 4.39
CA GLY A 29 -12.90 1.00 3.33
C GLY A 29 -13.44 -0.42 3.32
N GLN A 30 -14.72 -0.56 3.00
CA GLN A 30 -15.36 -1.86 2.80
C GLN A 30 -14.90 -2.50 1.48
N SER A 31 -15.45 -3.68 1.15
CA SER A 31 -15.09 -4.41 -0.06
C SER A 31 -15.14 -3.54 -1.33
N SER A 32 -14.24 -3.80 -2.23
CA SER A 32 -14.16 -3.19 -3.57
C SER A 32 -14.00 -4.30 -4.60
N PRO A 33 -14.24 -4.06 -5.91
CA PRO A 33 -14.01 -5.08 -6.93
C PRO A 33 -12.63 -5.72 -6.91
N LYS A 34 -11.61 -5.01 -6.37
CA LYS A 34 -10.27 -5.56 -6.16
C LYS A 34 -10.24 -6.52 -4.97
N THR A 35 -10.84 -6.14 -3.85
CA THR A 35 -10.85 -6.96 -2.63
C THR A 35 -11.86 -8.11 -2.67
N GLU A 36 -12.80 -8.08 -3.61
CA GLU A 36 -13.75 -9.19 -3.86
C GLU A 36 -13.07 -10.41 -4.48
N LYS A 37 -11.90 -10.22 -5.09
CA LYS A 37 -11.04 -11.30 -5.61
C LYS A 37 -10.18 -11.96 -4.53
N ASN A 38 -10.09 -11.37 -3.35
CA ASN A 38 -9.27 -11.88 -2.26
C ASN A 38 -9.91 -13.14 -1.66
N ALA A 39 -9.09 -14.07 -1.22
CA ALA A 39 -9.54 -15.24 -0.46
C ALA A 39 -10.09 -14.84 0.91
N LEU A 40 -9.53 -13.79 1.51
CA LEU A 40 -9.97 -13.24 2.79
C LEU A 40 -10.82 -11.99 2.60
N ARG A 41 -11.89 -11.86 3.41
CA ARG A 41 -12.60 -10.58 3.49
C ARG A 41 -11.66 -9.50 3.96
N THR A 42 -11.43 -8.51 3.09
CA THR A 42 -10.37 -7.51 3.27
C THR A 42 -10.94 -6.11 3.43
N ARG A 43 -10.34 -5.33 4.34
CA ARG A 43 -10.54 -3.87 4.42
C ARG A 43 -9.23 -3.14 4.14
N ILE A 44 -9.31 -2.06 3.35
CA ILE A 44 -8.14 -1.26 2.97
C ILE A 44 -8.38 0.21 3.33
N MET A 45 -7.38 0.84 3.91
CA MET A 45 -7.36 2.29 4.10
C MET A 45 -6.56 2.96 2.96
N TYR A 46 -7.12 4.03 2.42
CA TYR A 46 -6.48 4.84 1.39
C TYR A 46 -6.31 6.27 1.88
N LEU A 47 -5.07 6.77 1.88
CA LEU A 47 -4.71 8.17 2.11
C LEU A 47 -4.22 8.80 0.81
N SER A 48 -4.13 10.12 0.76
CA SER A 48 -3.44 10.83 -0.32
C SER A 48 -1.96 10.48 -0.29
N PRO A 49 -1.36 10.05 -1.41
CA PRO A 49 0.05 9.67 -1.47
C PRO A 49 0.97 10.89 -1.40
N ALA A 50 2.23 10.64 -1.09
CA ALA A 50 3.30 11.63 -1.04
C ALA A 50 2.87 12.90 -0.29
N SER A 51 3.13 14.08 -0.86
CA SER A 51 2.78 15.39 -0.26
C SER A 51 1.43 15.94 -0.72
N GLY A 52 0.54 15.10 -1.28
CA GLY A 52 -0.79 15.49 -1.77
C GLY A 52 -1.79 15.79 -0.63
N ASN A 53 -1.43 16.65 0.32
CA ASN A 53 -2.25 17.01 1.48
C ASN A 53 -2.00 18.46 1.89
N SER A 54 -2.89 19.02 2.71
CA SER A 54 -2.84 20.44 3.13
C SER A 54 -1.57 20.80 3.91
N PHE A 55 -0.94 19.83 4.56
CA PHE A 55 0.30 20.04 5.33
C PHE A 55 1.57 19.96 4.49
N ASN A 56 1.49 19.51 3.24
CA ASN A 56 2.65 19.20 2.38
C ASN A 56 3.63 18.20 3.05
N ILE A 57 3.10 17.23 3.79
CA ILE A 57 3.89 16.17 4.45
C ILE A 57 3.90 14.92 3.59
N ASN A 58 5.09 14.38 3.32
CA ASN A 58 5.25 13.17 2.53
C ASN A 58 4.88 11.91 3.34
N LEU A 59 3.80 11.23 2.94
CA LEU A 59 3.34 9.96 3.51
C LEU A 59 3.86 8.71 2.75
N CYS A 60 4.72 8.91 1.75
CA CYS A 60 5.38 7.84 1.00
C CYS A 60 6.89 8.08 1.00
N LYS A 61 7.53 8.06 2.18
CA LYS A 61 8.92 8.48 2.38
C LYS A 61 9.95 7.77 1.49
N GLY A 62 9.66 6.55 1.06
CA GLY A 62 10.53 5.76 0.19
C GLY A 62 10.18 5.85 -1.30
N HIS A 63 9.34 6.81 -1.74
CA HIS A 63 8.99 6.89 -3.16
C HIS A 63 10.17 7.35 -4.03
N GLY A 64 10.31 6.73 -5.20
CA GLY A 64 11.08 7.19 -6.33
C GLY A 64 10.16 7.82 -7.37
N SER A 65 10.41 7.57 -8.65
CA SER A 65 9.58 8.03 -9.78
C SER A 65 8.16 7.44 -9.79
N CYS A 66 7.87 6.44 -8.98
CA CYS A 66 6.52 5.87 -8.84
C CYS A 66 5.46 6.90 -8.43
N VAL A 67 5.84 8.04 -7.87
CA VAL A 67 4.91 9.12 -7.50
C VAL A 67 4.23 9.70 -8.74
N ASP A 68 4.96 9.84 -9.86
CA ASP A 68 4.46 10.43 -11.11
C ASP A 68 3.49 9.50 -11.85
N THR A 69 3.60 8.19 -11.60
CA THR A 69 2.78 7.14 -12.20
C THR A 69 1.93 6.39 -11.17
N CYS A 70 1.63 7.05 -10.04
CA CYS A 70 1.00 6.43 -8.89
C CYS A 70 -0.40 5.87 -9.20
N LEU A 71 -0.69 4.67 -8.71
CA LEU A 71 -2.03 4.05 -8.75
C LEU A 71 -3.14 4.92 -8.16
N ASN A 72 -2.81 5.95 -7.38
CA ASN A 72 -3.76 6.95 -6.90
C ASN A 72 -4.53 7.62 -8.05
N TRP A 73 -3.89 7.76 -9.21
CA TRP A 73 -4.45 8.39 -10.40
C TRP A 73 -4.96 7.40 -11.44
N ALA A 74 -5.04 6.09 -11.10
CA ALA A 74 -5.52 5.05 -11.99
C ALA A 74 -6.96 4.63 -11.66
N GLY A 75 -7.71 4.23 -12.68
CA GLY A 75 -9.08 3.71 -12.54
C GLY A 75 -9.99 4.63 -11.73
N ARG A 76 -10.76 4.07 -10.78
CA ARG A 76 -11.64 4.84 -9.87
C ARG A 76 -10.88 5.75 -8.91
N GLY A 77 -9.58 5.54 -8.74
CA GLY A 77 -8.72 6.40 -7.92
C GLY A 77 -8.72 7.86 -8.38
N LYS A 78 -8.81 8.12 -9.69
CA LYS A 78 -8.82 9.47 -10.28
C LYS A 78 -10.12 10.26 -10.11
N LEU A 79 -11.22 9.64 -9.62
CA LEU A 79 -12.48 10.35 -9.41
C LEU A 79 -12.32 11.39 -8.30
N ASP A 80 -12.84 12.60 -8.50
CA ASP A 80 -12.75 13.72 -7.56
C ASP A 80 -13.26 13.34 -6.16
N SER A 81 -14.39 12.63 -6.09
CA SER A 81 -14.94 12.15 -4.83
C SER A 81 -14.00 11.20 -4.08
N THR A 82 -13.26 10.37 -4.81
CA THR A 82 -12.25 9.47 -4.23
C THR A 82 -11.04 10.25 -3.75
N GLN A 83 -10.56 11.21 -4.54
CA GLN A 83 -9.43 12.09 -4.18
C GLN A 83 -9.77 12.93 -2.94
N LEU A 84 -10.95 13.55 -2.91
CA LEU A 84 -11.43 14.33 -1.77
C LEU A 84 -11.56 13.47 -0.50
N ALA A 85 -12.07 12.24 -0.61
CA ALA A 85 -12.16 11.33 0.53
C ALA A 85 -10.78 10.92 1.08
N ARG A 86 -9.80 10.68 0.19
CA ARG A 86 -8.41 10.39 0.59
C ARG A 86 -7.76 11.61 1.24
N LEU A 87 -7.89 12.78 0.61
CA LEU A 87 -7.38 14.04 1.14
C LEU A 87 -7.95 14.33 2.54
N ASN A 88 -9.25 14.18 2.71
CA ASN A 88 -9.91 14.39 3.99
C ASN A 88 -9.37 13.45 5.10
N LYS A 89 -9.23 12.15 4.80
CA LYS A 89 -8.64 11.19 5.75
C LYS A 89 -7.20 11.57 6.10
N THR A 90 -6.42 11.99 5.11
CA THR A 90 -5.02 12.42 5.30
C THR A 90 -4.94 13.66 6.17
N ASN A 91 -5.75 14.65 5.90
CA ASN A 91 -5.82 15.87 6.69
C ASN A 91 -6.26 15.60 8.12
N TYR A 92 -7.24 14.69 8.33
CA TYR A 92 -7.63 14.25 9.67
C TYR A 92 -6.47 13.56 10.39
N TYR A 93 -5.75 12.62 9.74
CA TYR A 93 -4.58 11.96 10.34
C TYR A 93 -3.50 12.94 10.77
N LEU A 94 -3.25 13.98 9.96
CA LEU A 94 -2.19 14.97 10.23
C LEU A 94 -2.63 16.06 11.22
N ALA A 95 -3.90 16.41 11.25
CA ALA A 95 -4.46 17.45 12.16
C ALA A 95 -4.75 16.89 13.55
N ASP A 96 -5.32 15.68 13.64
CA ASP A 96 -5.67 15.00 14.88
C ASP A 96 -5.24 13.53 14.83
N LYS A 97 -3.94 13.33 14.96
CA LYS A 97 -3.36 11.98 14.92
C LYS A 97 -3.91 11.07 16.00
N ILE A 98 -4.17 11.60 17.20
CA ILE A 98 -4.66 10.81 18.34
C ILE A 98 -6.09 10.34 18.07
N GLY A 99 -6.97 11.23 17.65
CA GLY A 99 -8.35 10.89 17.28
C GLY A 99 -8.41 9.89 16.12
N PHE A 100 -7.59 10.11 15.07
CA PHE A 100 -7.50 9.20 13.94
C PHE A 100 -7.06 7.79 14.35
N ILE A 101 -6.00 7.66 15.13
CA ILE A 101 -5.45 6.36 15.53
C ILE A 101 -6.40 5.64 16.50
N ASN A 102 -7.06 6.35 17.40
CA ASN A 102 -8.10 5.76 18.27
C ASN A 102 -9.28 5.21 17.44
N GLN A 103 -9.73 5.96 16.43
CA GLN A 103 -10.77 5.49 15.50
C GLN A 103 -10.30 4.26 14.73
N LEU A 104 -9.09 4.31 14.15
CA LEU A 104 -8.52 3.19 13.39
C LEU A 104 -8.43 1.92 14.25
N HIS A 105 -7.92 2.04 15.48
CA HIS A 105 -7.87 0.91 16.42
C HIS A 105 -9.26 0.34 16.74
N LYS A 106 -10.25 1.21 16.98
CA LYS A 106 -11.65 0.78 17.19
C LYS A 106 -12.20 0.01 15.99
N GLU A 107 -11.90 0.44 14.78
CA GLU A 107 -12.33 -0.25 13.56
C GLU A 107 -11.67 -1.62 13.40
N VAL A 108 -10.36 -1.74 13.68
CA VAL A 108 -9.64 -3.02 13.71
C VAL A 108 -10.27 -3.98 14.73
N LYS A 109 -10.47 -3.51 15.97
CA LYS A 109 -11.12 -4.30 17.03
C LYS A 109 -12.51 -4.79 16.64
N ASN A 110 -13.32 -3.94 16.01
CA ASN A 110 -14.67 -4.31 15.57
C ASN A 110 -14.62 -5.34 14.42
N PHE A 111 -13.63 -5.22 13.53
CA PHE A 111 -13.47 -6.15 12.42
C PHE A 111 -12.97 -7.53 12.90
N ASP A 112 -12.10 -7.58 13.91
CA ASP A 112 -11.69 -8.82 14.57
C ASP A 112 -12.88 -9.50 15.29
N LYS A 113 -13.69 -8.72 16.03
CA LYS A 113 -14.92 -9.25 16.65
C LYS A 113 -15.86 -9.86 15.61
N LEU A 114 -15.99 -9.23 14.45
CA LEU A 114 -16.80 -9.75 13.35
C LEU A 114 -16.21 -11.04 12.78
N ALA A 115 -14.88 -11.11 12.62
CA ALA A 115 -14.18 -12.31 12.17
C ALA A 115 -14.40 -13.47 13.14
N LYS A 116 -14.20 -13.24 14.45
CA LYS A 116 -14.47 -14.21 15.52
C LYS A 116 -15.90 -14.72 15.50
N ARG A 117 -16.88 -13.82 15.43
CA ARG A 117 -18.31 -14.18 15.39
C ARG A 117 -18.66 -15.07 14.20
N ASN A 118 -17.98 -14.87 13.07
CA ASN A 118 -18.22 -15.64 11.85
C ASN A 118 -17.34 -16.90 11.75
N GLY A 119 -16.48 -17.18 12.74
CA GLY A 119 -15.54 -18.30 12.71
C GLY A 119 -14.54 -18.21 11.54
N LYS A 120 -14.14 -16.99 11.12
CA LYS A 120 -13.32 -16.74 9.92
C LYS A 120 -12.12 -15.88 10.24
N THR A 121 -11.11 -15.99 9.41
CA THR A 121 -9.99 -15.06 9.34
C THR A 121 -10.27 -13.98 8.30
N TYR A 122 -10.00 -12.72 8.63
CA TYR A 122 -10.13 -11.57 7.73
C TYR A 122 -8.77 -10.90 7.51
N ALA A 123 -8.69 -9.93 6.63
CA ALA A 123 -7.45 -9.23 6.33
C ALA A 123 -7.61 -7.70 6.41
N ILE A 124 -6.53 -7.02 6.83
CA ILE A 124 -6.45 -5.55 6.83
C ILE A 124 -5.18 -5.12 6.12
N ARG A 125 -5.32 -4.14 5.22
CA ARG A 125 -4.25 -3.39 4.60
C ARG A 125 -4.36 -1.92 4.99
N PHE A 126 -3.37 -1.42 5.74
CA PHE A 126 -3.39 -0.03 6.20
C PHE A 126 -2.95 0.98 5.14
N ASN A 127 -2.09 0.56 4.21
CA ASN A 127 -1.47 1.44 3.23
C ASN A 127 -1.91 1.10 1.80
N GLY A 128 -3.10 1.53 1.43
CA GLY A 128 -3.58 1.39 0.05
C GLY A 128 -2.82 2.28 -0.93
N THR A 129 -2.46 3.50 -0.50
CA THR A 129 -1.74 4.53 -1.29
C THR A 129 -0.78 5.38 -0.45
N SER A 130 -0.31 4.86 0.68
CA SER A 130 0.67 5.50 1.58
C SER A 130 1.71 4.47 2.03
N ASP A 131 2.70 4.90 2.82
CA ASP A 131 3.69 4.01 3.45
C ASP A 131 3.99 4.49 4.88
N VAL A 132 2.93 4.50 5.72
CA VAL A 132 2.96 4.91 7.13
C VAL A 132 2.98 3.69 8.03
N ASP A 133 3.76 3.74 9.11
CA ASP A 133 3.82 2.67 10.11
C ASP A 133 2.67 2.76 11.12
N PHE A 134 1.44 2.44 10.66
CA PHE A 134 0.25 2.47 11.52
C PHE A 134 0.30 1.44 12.65
N ILE A 135 1.03 0.34 12.50
CA ILE A 135 1.24 -0.63 13.60
C ILE A 135 1.97 0.05 14.76
N ALA A 136 3.04 0.80 14.48
CA ALA A 136 3.76 1.55 15.49
C ALA A 136 2.90 2.68 16.09
N ASP A 137 2.15 3.39 15.26
CA ASP A 137 1.27 4.47 15.73
C ASP A 137 0.19 3.95 16.69
N ILE A 138 -0.47 2.83 16.37
CA ILE A 138 -1.47 2.21 17.26
C ILE A 138 -0.80 1.75 18.54
N LYS A 139 0.36 1.08 18.47
CA LYS A 139 1.10 0.64 19.65
C LYS A 139 1.47 1.81 20.56
N ASN A 140 1.92 2.92 19.98
CA ASN A 140 2.36 4.09 20.75
C ASN A 140 1.20 4.86 21.38
N ILE A 141 0.07 5.00 20.70
CA ILE A 141 -1.07 5.82 21.15
C ILE A 141 -2.05 4.98 21.97
N CYS A 142 -2.46 3.83 21.45
CA CYS A 142 -3.46 2.96 22.10
C CYS A 142 -2.85 1.95 23.09
N LYS A 143 -1.51 1.83 23.14
CA LYS A 143 -0.77 0.85 23.97
C LYS A 143 -1.12 -0.62 23.64
N VAL A 144 -1.55 -0.89 22.39
CA VAL A 144 -1.96 -2.22 21.92
C VAL A 144 -1.06 -2.64 20.75
N ASN A 145 -0.52 -3.85 20.81
CA ASN A 145 0.12 -4.49 19.66
C ASN A 145 -0.95 -5.26 18.87
N VAL A 146 -1.45 -4.68 17.79
CA VAL A 146 -2.52 -5.27 16.98
C VAL A 146 -2.13 -6.61 16.35
N LEU A 147 -0.83 -6.84 16.11
CA LEU A 147 -0.33 -8.06 15.47
C LEU A 147 -0.44 -9.30 16.37
N THR A 148 -0.42 -9.10 17.70
CA THR A 148 -0.58 -10.17 18.68
C THR A 148 -1.97 -10.22 19.29
N GLU A 149 -2.64 -9.06 19.40
CA GLU A 149 -3.97 -8.95 20.02
C GLU A 149 -5.09 -9.48 19.13
N TYR A 150 -5.02 -9.23 17.79
CA TYR A 150 -6.10 -9.55 16.85
C TYR A 150 -5.74 -10.73 15.96
N THR A 151 -5.77 -11.94 16.52
CA THR A 151 -5.31 -13.18 15.87
C THR A 151 -6.20 -13.66 14.72
N ASN A 152 -7.45 -13.18 14.63
CA ASN A 152 -8.33 -13.48 13.49
C ASN A 152 -8.18 -12.47 12.34
N ILE A 153 -7.23 -11.53 12.46
CA ILE A 153 -6.89 -10.60 11.40
C ILE A 153 -5.49 -10.91 10.90
N LYS A 154 -5.36 -11.06 9.57
CA LYS A 154 -4.07 -11.03 8.87
C LYS A 154 -3.79 -9.61 8.42
N PHE A 155 -2.64 -9.10 8.81
CA PHE A 155 -2.20 -7.77 8.38
C PHE A 155 -1.25 -7.92 7.19
N TYR A 156 -1.40 -7.07 6.19
CA TYR A 156 -0.48 -7.05 5.05
C TYR A 156 -0.36 -5.64 4.47
N ASP A 157 0.78 -5.33 3.87
CA ASP A 157 1.04 -4.06 3.19
C ASP A 157 2.16 -4.18 2.16
N TYR A 158 2.25 -3.16 1.31
CA TYR A 158 3.43 -2.88 0.50
C TYR A 158 4.24 -1.79 1.18
N THR A 159 5.57 -1.88 1.11
CA THR A 159 6.46 -0.86 1.67
C THR A 159 7.69 -0.67 0.80
N LYS A 160 8.21 0.56 0.73
CA LYS A 160 9.52 0.89 0.17
C LYS A 160 10.59 1.11 1.26
N ILE A 161 10.24 0.88 2.52
CA ILE A 161 11.09 1.10 3.67
C ILE A 161 11.58 -0.24 4.19
N ILE A 162 12.82 -0.62 3.82
CA ILE A 162 13.41 -1.91 4.22
C ILE A 162 13.45 -2.08 5.75
N GLY A 163 13.61 -1.00 6.50
CA GLY A 163 13.55 -1.02 7.96
C GLY A 163 12.23 -1.52 8.53
N ARG A 164 11.10 -1.43 7.79
CA ARG A 164 9.82 -2.02 8.21
C ARG A 164 9.86 -3.54 8.09
N ILE A 165 10.45 -4.08 7.03
CA ILE A 165 10.62 -5.53 6.87
C ILE A 165 11.45 -6.08 8.02
N ARG A 166 12.63 -5.51 8.30
CA ARG A 166 13.48 -5.91 9.42
C ARG A 166 12.75 -5.84 10.77
N LYS A 167 11.99 -4.76 11.00
CA LYS A 167 11.26 -4.50 12.26
C LYS A 167 10.15 -5.51 12.53
N TYR A 168 9.45 -5.96 11.50
CA TYR A 168 8.27 -6.81 11.64
C TYR A 168 8.52 -8.28 11.23
N GLN A 169 9.78 -8.66 11.08
CA GLN A 169 10.16 -10.03 10.73
C GLN A 169 9.59 -11.03 11.75
N GLY A 170 9.00 -12.12 11.25
CA GLY A 170 8.41 -13.19 12.07
C GLY A 170 7.10 -12.84 12.78
N GLN A 171 6.53 -11.66 12.53
CA GLN A 171 5.25 -11.24 13.11
C GLN A 171 4.08 -11.46 12.15
N ASN A 172 2.84 -11.36 12.66
CA ASN A 172 1.60 -11.46 11.85
C ASN A 172 1.40 -10.23 10.93
N TYR A 173 2.41 -9.92 10.11
CA TYR A 173 2.39 -8.82 9.15
C TYR A 173 3.11 -9.22 7.87
N SER A 174 2.33 -9.57 6.85
CA SER A 174 2.85 -9.96 5.54
C SER A 174 3.23 -8.72 4.73
N LEU A 175 4.52 -8.39 4.74
CA LEU A 175 5.05 -7.25 4.00
C LEU A 175 5.61 -7.67 2.65
N THR A 176 5.31 -6.88 1.62
CA THR A 176 5.92 -6.97 0.29
C THR A 176 6.75 -5.72 0.05
N PHE A 177 8.02 -5.88 -0.28
CA PHE A 177 8.86 -4.73 -0.62
C PHE A 177 8.52 -4.24 -2.04
N SER A 178 8.21 -2.97 -2.19
CA SER A 178 7.87 -2.39 -3.48
C SER A 178 9.11 -1.87 -4.19
N ARG A 179 9.57 -2.61 -5.21
CA ARG A 179 10.75 -2.26 -6.00
C ARG A 179 10.49 -1.01 -6.84
N ASP A 180 11.50 -0.15 -6.98
CA ASP A 180 11.62 0.88 -8.01
C ASP A 180 13.05 0.98 -8.54
N GLU A 181 13.32 1.98 -9.36
CA GLU A 181 14.62 2.20 -10.00
C GLU A 181 15.75 2.52 -9.02
N ALA A 182 15.42 3.13 -7.88
CA ALA A 182 16.40 3.66 -6.92
C ALA A 182 16.64 2.75 -5.71
N ASN A 183 15.87 1.64 -5.56
CA ASN A 183 15.91 0.82 -4.34
C ASN A 183 16.30 -0.65 -4.59
N HIS A 184 17.09 -0.92 -5.63
CA HIS A 184 17.48 -2.28 -6.02
C HIS A 184 18.12 -3.08 -4.88
N ASP A 185 19.08 -2.50 -4.16
CA ASP A 185 19.78 -3.18 -3.06
C ASP A 185 18.83 -3.55 -1.91
N HIS A 186 17.89 -2.68 -1.59
CA HIS A 186 16.85 -2.98 -0.60
C HIS A 186 15.87 -4.06 -1.09
N ALA A 187 15.59 -4.11 -2.40
CA ALA A 187 14.77 -5.19 -2.96
C ALA A 187 15.48 -6.53 -2.85
N MET A 188 16.80 -6.58 -3.17
CA MET A 188 17.61 -7.78 -3.01
C MET A 188 17.74 -8.20 -1.53
N GLU A 189 17.87 -7.24 -0.63
CA GLU A 189 17.87 -7.51 0.81
C GLU A 189 16.52 -8.10 1.27
N ALA A 190 15.38 -7.54 0.84
CA ALA A 190 14.07 -8.09 1.19
C ALA A 190 13.92 -9.55 0.74
N LEU A 191 14.37 -9.87 -0.48
CA LEU A 191 14.38 -11.24 -1.01
C LEU A 191 15.31 -12.15 -0.19
N SER A 192 16.52 -11.70 0.19
CA SER A 192 17.45 -12.46 1.02
C SER A 192 16.92 -12.76 2.42
N LEU A 193 16.08 -11.86 2.95
CA LEU A 193 15.37 -12.03 4.23
C LEU A 193 14.13 -12.94 4.11
N GLY A 194 13.83 -13.47 2.94
CA GLY A 194 12.67 -14.34 2.71
C GLY A 194 11.35 -13.60 2.50
N TYR A 195 11.40 -12.31 2.13
CA TYR A 195 10.18 -11.53 1.85
C TYR A 195 9.96 -11.34 0.34
N PRO A 196 8.70 -11.31 -0.10
CA PRO A 196 8.40 -11.01 -1.49
C PRO A 196 8.69 -9.55 -1.83
N ILE A 197 9.00 -9.32 -3.10
CA ILE A 197 9.00 -7.97 -3.68
C ILE A 197 7.88 -7.82 -4.71
N SER A 198 7.43 -6.61 -4.98
CA SER A 198 6.60 -6.31 -6.15
C SER A 198 7.39 -5.58 -7.23
N ALA A 199 7.19 -5.98 -8.48
CA ALA A 199 7.77 -5.35 -9.65
C ALA A 199 6.70 -5.08 -10.70
N VAL A 200 6.75 -3.90 -11.33
CA VAL A 200 5.76 -3.48 -12.32
C VAL A 200 6.32 -3.74 -13.72
N PHE A 201 5.62 -4.55 -14.50
CA PHE A 201 5.98 -4.87 -15.88
C PHE A 201 5.06 -4.11 -16.85
N GLU A 202 5.63 -3.62 -17.95
CA GLU A 202 4.95 -2.78 -18.93
C GLU A 202 3.64 -3.38 -19.45
N ASN A 203 3.69 -4.65 -19.85
CA ASN A 203 2.54 -5.39 -20.39
C ASN A 203 2.05 -6.49 -19.45
N GLY A 204 2.56 -6.55 -18.20
CA GLY A 204 2.33 -7.65 -17.26
C GLY A 204 3.26 -8.82 -17.53
N ILE A 205 2.92 -9.98 -16.97
CA ILE A 205 3.75 -11.19 -17.01
C ILE A 205 3.22 -12.27 -17.97
N PHE A 206 2.11 -12.00 -18.68
CA PHE A 206 1.47 -12.92 -19.64
C PHE A 206 1.55 -12.37 -21.05
N ASP A 207 1.60 -13.27 -22.05
CA ASP A 207 1.40 -12.94 -23.44
C ASP A 207 -0.10 -12.78 -23.79
N ASP A 208 -0.38 -12.46 -25.07
CA ASP A 208 -1.75 -12.26 -25.54
C ASP A 208 -2.60 -13.55 -25.51
N ASN A 209 -1.98 -14.72 -25.43
CA ASN A 209 -2.64 -16.02 -25.30
C ASN A 209 -2.87 -16.45 -23.84
N GLY A 210 -2.46 -15.62 -22.87
CA GLY A 210 -2.59 -15.91 -21.45
C GLY A 210 -1.52 -16.86 -20.89
N LYS A 211 -0.45 -17.16 -21.67
CA LYS A 211 0.70 -17.91 -21.18
C LYS A 211 1.63 -17.01 -20.40
N GLN A 212 2.03 -17.42 -19.21
CA GLN A 212 3.02 -16.68 -18.43
C GLN A 212 4.40 -16.75 -19.12
N ILE A 213 4.92 -15.57 -19.51
CA ILE A 213 6.19 -15.42 -20.21
C ILE A 213 7.31 -14.92 -19.29
N ILE A 214 6.98 -14.27 -18.17
CA ILE A 214 7.94 -13.83 -17.16
C ILE A 214 7.81 -14.73 -15.94
N THR A 215 8.63 -15.78 -15.88
CA THR A 215 8.60 -16.78 -14.82
C THR A 215 9.68 -16.58 -13.76
N ASN A 216 10.72 -15.78 -14.07
CA ASN A 216 11.82 -15.44 -13.17
C ASN A 216 12.19 -13.96 -13.32
N PHE A 217 12.54 -13.33 -12.22
CA PHE A 217 13.09 -11.98 -12.19
C PHE A 217 14.04 -11.84 -10.98
N LEU A 218 15.24 -11.30 -11.20
CA LEU A 218 16.29 -11.18 -10.19
C LEU A 218 16.69 -12.53 -9.54
N GLY A 219 16.57 -13.65 -10.26
CA GLY A 219 16.84 -14.99 -9.73
C GLY A 219 15.71 -15.64 -8.93
N TYR A 220 14.55 -14.98 -8.81
CA TYR A 220 13.41 -15.46 -8.01
C TYR A 220 12.17 -15.72 -8.88
N PRO A 221 11.31 -16.69 -8.48
CA PRO A 221 10.09 -16.99 -9.21
C PRO A 221 9.14 -15.81 -9.23
N VAL A 222 8.45 -15.62 -10.36
CA VAL A 222 7.46 -14.57 -10.54
C VAL A 222 6.05 -15.14 -10.44
N VAL A 223 5.22 -14.54 -9.58
CA VAL A 223 3.81 -14.88 -9.36
C VAL A 223 2.93 -13.73 -9.84
N ASP A 224 1.73 -14.05 -10.31
CA ASP A 224 0.74 -13.05 -10.76
C ASP A 224 0.18 -12.25 -9.56
N GLY A 225 0.70 -11.03 -9.40
CA GLY A 225 0.26 -10.09 -8.36
C GLY A 225 -1.07 -9.38 -8.67
N ASP A 226 -1.59 -9.53 -9.90
CA ASP A 226 -2.89 -8.96 -10.29
C ASP A 226 -4.06 -9.93 -10.03
N LYS A 227 -3.76 -11.19 -9.69
CA LYS A 227 -4.78 -12.21 -9.41
C LYS A 227 -5.61 -11.86 -8.16
N ALA A 228 -4.95 -11.50 -7.08
CA ALA A 228 -5.58 -11.07 -5.82
C ALA A 228 -4.67 -10.10 -5.06
N ASP A 229 -5.25 -9.26 -4.18
CA ASP A 229 -4.48 -8.28 -3.41
C ASP A 229 -3.83 -8.88 -2.16
N ASP A 230 -4.38 -9.99 -1.65
CA ASP A 230 -3.93 -10.69 -0.43
C ASP A 230 -2.99 -11.88 -0.69
N ILE A 231 -2.41 -11.96 -1.88
CA ILE A 231 -1.53 -13.08 -2.28
C ILE A 231 -0.37 -13.30 -1.29
N MET A 232 0.24 -12.22 -0.75
CA MET A 232 1.32 -12.30 0.21
C MET A 232 0.89 -12.82 1.60
N VAL A 233 -0.41 -12.91 1.85
CA VAL A 233 -0.93 -13.50 3.10
C VAL A 233 -0.92 -15.02 3.05
N HIS A 234 -1.03 -15.59 1.85
CA HIS A 234 -1.13 -17.04 1.62
C HIS A 234 0.20 -17.66 1.18
N ASN A 235 1.11 -16.87 0.62
CA ASN A 235 2.41 -17.31 0.14
C ASN A 235 3.51 -16.80 1.06
N SER A 236 4.36 -17.69 1.54
CA SER A 236 5.56 -17.35 2.29
C SER A 236 6.81 -17.46 1.41
N GLY A 237 7.89 -16.83 1.85
CA GLY A 237 9.20 -16.92 1.18
C GLY A 237 9.47 -15.80 0.19
N ALA A 238 10.62 -15.88 -0.45
CA ALA A 238 11.11 -14.90 -1.41
C ALA A 238 10.57 -15.22 -2.83
N TYR A 239 9.82 -14.30 -3.38
CA TYR A 239 9.32 -14.35 -4.75
C TYR A 239 9.02 -12.93 -5.25
N VAL A 240 8.73 -12.79 -6.54
CA VAL A 240 8.38 -11.52 -7.15
C VAL A 240 6.89 -11.50 -7.49
N LEU A 241 6.15 -10.55 -6.95
CA LEU A 241 4.80 -10.23 -7.40
C LEU A 241 4.89 -9.40 -8.67
N GLY A 242 4.64 -10.03 -9.80
CA GLY A 242 4.59 -9.37 -11.10
C GLY A 242 3.25 -8.63 -11.27
N LEU A 243 3.33 -7.32 -11.45
CA LEU A 243 2.17 -6.45 -11.62
C LEU A 243 2.17 -5.85 -13.02
N LYS A 244 1.00 -5.81 -13.66
CA LYS A 244 0.82 -5.07 -14.93
C LYS A 244 0.72 -3.58 -14.64
N PHE A 245 1.42 -2.77 -15.43
CA PHE A 245 1.29 -1.31 -15.32
C PHE A 245 -0.17 -0.87 -15.57
N LYS A 246 -0.63 0.06 -14.72
CA LYS A 246 -2.00 0.61 -14.76
C LYS A 246 -1.92 2.13 -14.82
N GLY A 247 -2.12 2.71 -15.99
CA GLY A 247 -2.06 4.15 -16.22
C GLY A 247 -2.33 4.47 -17.68
N THR A 248 -2.17 5.72 -18.07
CA THR A 248 -2.25 6.15 -19.47
C THR A 248 -1.02 5.71 -20.27
N LYS A 249 -1.07 5.82 -21.58
CA LYS A 249 0.12 5.57 -22.45
C LYS A 249 1.28 6.50 -22.10
N LYS A 250 0.97 7.77 -21.75
CA LYS A 250 1.98 8.76 -21.33
C LYS A 250 2.65 8.32 -20.01
N ASP A 251 1.85 7.94 -19.02
CA ASP A 251 2.38 7.49 -17.72
C ASP A 251 3.24 6.22 -17.86
N LYS A 252 2.82 5.30 -18.78
CA LYS A 252 3.59 4.10 -19.09
C LYS A 252 4.95 4.45 -19.66
N PHE A 253 4.99 5.35 -20.65
CA PHE A 253 6.26 5.81 -21.24
C PHE A 253 7.18 6.43 -20.20
N GLN A 254 6.66 7.30 -19.32
CA GLN A 254 7.42 7.90 -18.23
C GLN A 254 7.93 6.84 -17.24
N GLY A 255 7.08 5.88 -16.87
CA GLY A 255 7.45 4.80 -15.96
C GLY A 255 8.55 3.88 -16.52
N VAL A 256 8.54 3.60 -17.82
CA VAL A 256 9.61 2.85 -18.51
C VAL A 256 10.89 3.68 -18.60
N ALA A 257 10.79 4.95 -18.98
CA ALA A 257 11.93 5.85 -19.09
C ALA A 257 12.65 6.07 -17.74
N SER A 258 11.93 6.07 -16.64
CA SER A 258 12.52 6.16 -15.29
C SER A 258 13.10 4.84 -14.78
N GLY A 259 12.75 3.67 -15.35
CA GLY A 259 13.12 2.35 -14.85
C GLY A 259 12.22 1.80 -13.71
N PHE A 260 11.19 2.54 -13.33
CA PHE A 260 10.16 2.03 -12.41
C PHE A 260 9.37 0.88 -13.04
N VAL A 261 8.94 1.06 -14.30
CA VAL A 261 8.26 0.04 -15.10
C VAL A 261 9.31 -0.73 -15.92
N ILE A 262 9.30 -2.03 -15.79
CA ILE A 262 10.24 -2.93 -16.47
C ILE A 262 9.71 -3.21 -17.87
N SER A 263 10.47 -2.88 -18.89
CA SER A 263 10.13 -3.16 -20.29
C SER A 263 10.62 -4.54 -20.73
N ALA A 264 10.03 -5.07 -21.80
CA ALA A 264 10.50 -6.32 -22.42
C ALA A 264 11.96 -6.23 -22.92
N PHE A 265 12.40 -5.03 -23.32
CA PHE A 265 13.77 -4.78 -23.76
C PHE A 265 14.79 -4.89 -22.60
N GLU A 266 14.45 -4.39 -21.40
CA GLU A 266 15.32 -4.55 -20.24
C GLU A 266 15.41 -5.99 -19.76
N LEU A 267 14.33 -6.76 -19.90
CA LEU A 267 14.32 -8.18 -19.59
C LEU A 267 15.22 -8.98 -20.52
N SER A 268 15.19 -8.70 -21.83
CA SER A 268 16.04 -9.40 -22.81
C SER A 268 17.53 -9.14 -22.58
N LYS A 269 17.91 -7.92 -22.17
CA LYS A 269 19.31 -7.61 -21.79
C LYS A 269 19.79 -8.37 -20.55
N LYS A 270 18.91 -8.59 -19.58
CA LYS A 270 19.27 -9.29 -18.31
C LYS A 270 19.19 -10.81 -18.41
N MET A 271 18.48 -11.35 -19.41
CA MET A 271 18.41 -12.79 -19.69
C MET A 271 19.49 -13.26 -20.65
N GLY A 272 20.20 -12.35 -21.35
CA GLY A 272 21.32 -12.62 -22.28
C GLY A 272 22.70 -12.44 -21.64
N GLN A 273 22.80 -12.24 -20.35
CA GLN A 273 24.03 -12.24 -19.53
C GLN A 273 23.91 -13.37 -18.48
#